data_75670516641238a1ae2120caa92781eb
#
_entry.id   75670516641238a1ae2120caa92781eb
#
_cell.length_a   1.000
_cell.length_b   1.000
_cell.length_c   1.000
_cell.angle_alpha   90.00
_cell.angle_beta   90.00
_cell.angle_gamma   90.00
#
_symmetry.space_group_name_H-M   'P 1'
#
loop_
_entity.id
_entity.type
_entity.pdbx_description
1 polymer ?
#
loop_
_entity_poly.entity_id
_entity_poly.type
_entity_poly.pdbx_seq_one_letter_code
_entity_poly.pdbx_strand_id
1 'polypeptide(L)'
;MDIRTLRYFVEVVRQQSFTRAAEKLFVTQPTISKMLKNLEDELNCTLLIRDGRKLLLTDTGRVVFERGLAILAEFRQLEAELSDINHLNKGVLRLGIPPMVGMLMAGPISLF
;
A
#
# COMPACT_ATOMS: atom_id res chain seq x y z
N MET A 1 -7.60 1.55 -9.92
CA MET A 1 -6.79 0.90 -8.86
C MET A 1 -6.40 1.93 -7.82
N ASP A 2 -6.55 1.58 -6.57
CA ASP A 2 -6.16 2.48 -5.49
C ASP A 2 -5.22 1.76 -4.53
N ILE A 3 -4.76 2.48 -3.51
CA ILE A 3 -3.75 1.93 -2.60
C ILE A 3 -4.31 0.77 -1.79
N ARG A 4 -5.60 0.79 -1.47
CA ARG A 4 -6.22 -0.28 -0.71
C ARG A 4 -6.31 -1.55 -1.54
N THR A 5 -6.73 -1.43 -2.79
CA THR A 5 -6.81 -2.58 -3.69
C THR A 5 -5.43 -3.19 -3.90
N LEU A 6 -4.43 -2.33 -4.07
CA LEU A 6 -3.05 -2.78 -4.24
C LEU A 6 -2.58 -3.53 -3.01
N ARG A 7 -2.89 -3.02 -1.82
CA ARG A 7 -2.52 -3.66 -0.56
C ARG A 7 -3.17 -5.03 -0.45
N TYR A 8 -4.43 -5.14 -0.84
CA TYR A 8 -5.14 -6.42 -0.79
C TYR A 8 -4.51 -7.43 -1.74
N PHE A 9 -4.18 -7.00 -2.95
CA PHE A 9 -3.55 -7.89 -3.91
C PHE A 9 -2.20 -8.41 -3.39
N VAL A 10 -1.38 -7.50 -2.89
CA VAL A 10 -0.06 -7.86 -2.35
C VAL A 10 -0.21 -8.86 -1.21
N GLU A 11 -1.19 -8.64 -0.34
CA GLU A 11 -1.39 -9.53 0.80
C GLU A 11 -1.84 -10.92 0.35
N VAL A 12 -2.71 -11.00 -0.65
CA VAL A 12 -3.15 -12.30 -1.19
C VAL A 12 -1.94 -13.07 -1.72
N VAL A 13 -1.06 -12.39 -2.43
CA VAL A 13 0.13 -13.04 -2.98
C VAL A 13 1.06 -13.50 -1.85
N ARG A 14 1.26 -12.65 -0.84
CA ARG A 14 2.11 -12.99 0.29
C ARG A 14 1.58 -14.19 1.06
N GLN A 15 0.28 -14.21 1.31
CA GLN A 15 -0.33 -15.31 2.08
C GLN A 15 -0.56 -16.55 1.22
N GLN A 16 -0.53 -16.41 -0.09
CA GLN A 16 -0.85 -17.50 -1.01
C GLN A 16 -2.23 -18.08 -0.69
N SER A 17 -3.14 -17.22 -0.21
CA SER A 17 -4.46 -17.66 0.22
C SER A 17 -5.38 -16.46 0.34
N PHE A 18 -6.54 -16.53 -0.31
CA PHE A 18 -7.56 -15.51 -0.15
C PHE A 18 -8.10 -15.46 1.27
N THR A 19 -8.29 -16.64 1.86
CA THR A 19 -8.83 -16.72 3.22
C THR A 19 -7.87 -16.12 4.24
N ARG A 20 -6.59 -16.46 4.14
CA ARG A 20 -5.60 -15.94 5.08
C ARG A 20 -5.40 -14.44 4.90
N ALA A 21 -5.43 -13.98 3.65
CA ALA A 21 -5.31 -12.55 3.39
C ALA A 21 -6.50 -11.80 3.99
N ALA A 22 -7.70 -12.36 3.85
CA ALA A 22 -8.89 -11.74 4.42
C ALA A 22 -8.78 -11.63 5.94
N GLU A 23 -8.30 -12.68 6.59
CA GLU A 23 -8.09 -12.65 8.04
C GLU A 23 -7.09 -11.59 8.43
N LYS A 24 -5.98 -11.52 7.69
CA LYS A 24 -4.92 -10.56 7.97
C LYS A 24 -5.41 -9.12 7.81
N LEU A 25 -6.29 -8.90 6.85
CA LEU A 25 -6.78 -7.57 6.52
C LEU A 25 -8.09 -7.22 7.24
N PHE A 26 -8.61 -8.14 8.04
CA PHE A 26 -9.85 -7.97 8.80
C PHE A 26 -11.04 -7.68 7.90
N VAL A 27 -11.12 -8.40 6.80
CA VAL A 27 -12.26 -8.34 5.87
C VAL A 27 -12.71 -9.75 5.55
N THR A 28 -13.83 -9.87 4.82
CA THR A 28 -14.32 -11.19 4.43
C THR A 28 -13.63 -11.64 3.15
N GLN A 29 -13.59 -12.96 2.96
CA GLN A 29 -12.97 -13.51 1.76
C GLN A 29 -13.71 -13.07 0.49
N PRO A 30 -15.06 -13.05 0.44
CA PRO A 30 -15.73 -12.53 -0.75
C PRO A 30 -15.38 -11.10 -1.09
N THR A 31 -15.10 -10.27 -0.08
CA THR A 31 -14.68 -8.89 -0.31
C THR A 31 -13.37 -8.85 -1.08
N ILE A 32 -12.40 -9.66 -0.66
CA ILE A 32 -11.10 -9.71 -1.34
C ILE A 32 -11.24 -10.26 -2.74
N SER A 33 -12.02 -11.35 -2.89
CA SER A 33 -12.23 -11.96 -4.20
C SER A 33 -12.83 -10.96 -5.18
N LYS A 34 -13.83 -10.20 -4.71
CA LYS A 34 -14.48 -9.20 -5.56
C LYS A 34 -13.53 -8.07 -5.92
N MET A 35 -12.73 -7.62 -4.96
CA MET A 35 -11.79 -6.55 -5.22
C MET A 35 -10.74 -6.95 -6.23
N LEU A 36 -10.24 -8.18 -6.14
CA LEU A 36 -9.26 -8.66 -7.11
C LEU A 36 -9.86 -8.81 -8.49
N LYS A 37 -11.10 -9.32 -8.56
CA LYS A 37 -11.76 -9.44 -9.85
C LYS A 37 -11.96 -8.07 -10.48
N ASN A 38 -12.39 -7.10 -9.68
CA ASN A 38 -12.57 -5.73 -10.16
C ASN A 38 -11.23 -5.14 -10.64
N LEU A 39 -10.15 -5.42 -9.91
CA LEU A 39 -8.83 -4.97 -10.30
C LEU A 39 -8.41 -5.56 -11.64
N GLU A 40 -8.62 -6.87 -11.81
CA GLU A 40 -8.29 -7.54 -13.08
C GLU A 40 -9.13 -6.96 -14.22
N ASP A 41 -10.41 -6.72 -13.95
CA ASP A 41 -11.29 -6.13 -14.96
C ASP A 41 -10.84 -4.72 -15.34
N GLU A 42 -10.49 -3.94 -14.34
CA GLU A 42 -10.02 -2.57 -14.57
C GLU A 42 -8.74 -2.54 -15.39
N LEU A 43 -7.81 -3.42 -15.09
CA LEU A 43 -6.53 -3.49 -15.79
C LEU A 43 -6.62 -4.31 -17.08
N ASN A 44 -7.77 -4.95 -17.29
CA ASN A 44 -8.02 -5.78 -18.47
C ASN A 44 -6.96 -6.87 -18.64
N CYS A 45 -6.61 -7.52 -17.53
CA CYS A 45 -5.66 -8.62 -17.55
C CYS A 45 -5.85 -9.51 -16.33
N THR A 46 -5.38 -10.75 -16.44
CA THR A 46 -5.41 -11.69 -15.33
C THR A 46 -4.11 -11.52 -14.55
N LEU A 47 -4.24 -11.41 -13.24
CA LEU A 47 -3.09 -11.24 -12.35
C LEU A 47 -2.74 -12.52 -11.61
N LEU A 48 -3.76 -13.30 -11.23
CA LEU A 48 -3.59 -14.53 -10.47
C LEU A 48 -4.29 -15.67 -11.15
N ILE A 49 -3.66 -16.83 -11.12
CA ILE A 49 -4.22 -18.07 -11.65
C ILE A 49 -4.24 -19.09 -10.51
N ARG A 50 -5.36 -19.77 -10.35
CA ARG A 50 -5.45 -20.85 -9.37
C ARG A 50 -4.99 -22.14 -10.01
N ASP A 51 -4.02 -22.80 -9.40
CA ASP A 51 -3.51 -24.08 -9.84
C ASP A 51 -3.54 -25.02 -8.63
N GLY A 52 -4.64 -25.76 -8.51
CA GLY A 52 -4.87 -26.57 -7.33
C GLY A 52 -4.98 -25.69 -6.09
N ARG A 53 -4.08 -25.90 -5.14
CA ARG A 53 -4.05 -25.08 -3.92
C ARG A 53 -3.10 -23.91 -4.01
N LYS A 54 -2.41 -23.76 -5.15
CA LYS A 54 -1.44 -22.71 -5.32
C LYS A 54 -2.05 -21.54 -6.06
N LEU A 55 -1.54 -20.36 -5.77
CA LEU A 55 -1.85 -19.16 -6.50
C LEU A 55 -0.61 -18.75 -7.28
N LEU A 56 -0.75 -18.69 -8.59
CA LEU A 56 0.36 -18.35 -9.47
C LEU A 56 0.16 -16.96 -10.03
N LEU A 57 1.25 -16.20 -10.07
CA LEU A 57 1.23 -14.87 -10.69
C LEU A 57 1.40 -15.01 -12.20
N THR A 58 0.58 -14.26 -12.94
CA THR A 58 0.86 -14.07 -14.35
C THR A 58 2.04 -13.11 -14.48
N ASP A 59 2.53 -12.90 -15.70
CA ASP A 59 3.60 -11.92 -15.92
C ASP A 59 3.15 -10.53 -15.48
N THR A 60 1.91 -10.14 -15.83
CA THR A 60 1.35 -8.87 -15.37
C THR A 60 1.17 -8.85 -13.87
N GLY A 61 0.74 -9.96 -13.29
CA GLY A 61 0.59 -10.05 -11.84
C GLY A 61 1.91 -9.86 -11.12
N ARG A 62 3.00 -10.39 -11.68
CA ARG A 62 4.32 -10.21 -11.11
C ARG A 62 4.73 -8.73 -11.11
N VAL A 63 4.47 -8.03 -12.22
CA VAL A 63 4.78 -6.61 -12.29
C VAL A 63 3.98 -5.83 -11.26
N VAL A 64 2.69 -6.11 -11.16
CA VAL A 64 1.84 -5.41 -10.18
C VAL A 64 2.30 -5.73 -8.76
N PHE A 65 2.69 -6.98 -8.49
CA PHE A 65 3.15 -7.36 -7.17
C PHE A 65 4.46 -6.66 -6.80
N GLU A 66 5.45 -6.72 -7.70
CA GLU A 66 6.76 -6.14 -7.42
C GLU A 66 6.67 -4.61 -7.30
N ARG A 67 5.97 -3.98 -8.23
CA ARG A 67 5.78 -2.54 -8.15
C ARG A 67 4.90 -2.17 -6.97
N GLY A 68 3.91 -3.01 -6.68
CA GLY A 68 3.04 -2.80 -5.53
C GLY A 68 3.79 -2.79 -4.22
N LEU A 69 4.76 -3.69 -4.06
CA LEU A 69 5.60 -3.71 -2.86
C LEU A 69 6.34 -2.38 -2.71
N ALA A 70 6.91 -1.87 -3.80
CA ALA A 70 7.64 -0.61 -3.78
C ALA A 70 6.72 0.57 -3.47
N ILE A 71 5.55 0.59 -4.11
CA ILE A 71 4.58 1.67 -3.90
C ILE A 71 4.09 1.67 -2.46
N LEU A 72 3.79 0.51 -1.91
CA LEU A 72 3.32 0.42 -0.52
C LEU A 72 4.41 0.82 0.46
N ALA A 73 5.67 0.50 0.17
CA ALA A 73 6.78 0.92 1.00
C ALA A 73 6.93 2.43 0.98
N GLU A 74 6.81 3.05 -0.19
CA GLU A 74 6.85 4.50 -0.31
C GLU A 74 5.69 5.15 0.42
N PHE A 75 4.50 4.55 0.33
CA PHE A 75 3.34 5.08 1.03
C PHE A 75 3.55 5.06 2.54
N ARG A 76 4.08 3.96 3.07
CA ARG A 76 4.39 3.86 4.50
C ARG A 76 5.46 4.88 4.90
N GLN A 77 6.45 5.08 4.02
CA GLN A 77 7.50 6.07 4.28
C GLN A 77 6.92 7.47 4.36
N LEU A 78 5.98 7.78 3.47
CA LEU A 78 5.30 9.06 3.50
C LEU A 78 4.56 9.26 4.83
N GLU A 79 3.82 8.23 5.24
CA GLU A 79 3.09 8.31 6.51
C GLU A 79 4.03 8.48 7.69
N ALA A 80 5.16 7.78 7.68
CA ALA A 80 6.15 7.86 8.74
C ALA A 80 6.76 9.27 8.81
N GLU A 81 7.08 9.84 7.65
CA GLU A 81 7.65 11.19 7.60
C GLU A 81 6.65 12.23 8.10
N LEU A 82 5.39 12.09 7.71
CA LEU A 82 4.35 13.00 8.19
C LEU A 82 4.15 12.88 9.70
N SER A 83 4.19 11.66 10.21
CA SER A 83 4.06 11.44 11.65
C SER A 83 5.23 12.07 12.40
N ASP A 84 6.44 11.91 11.90
CA ASP A 84 7.63 12.51 12.52
C ASP A 84 7.55 14.03 12.52
N ILE A 85 7.11 14.62 11.42
CA ILE A 85 6.94 16.07 11.33
C ILE A 85 5.89 16.54 12.32
N ASN A 86 4.78 15.84 12.43
CA ASN A 86 3.73 16.19 13.37
C ASN A 86 4.21 16.12 14.82
N HIS A 87 4.99 15.11 15.15
CA HIS A 87 5.57 15.00 16.49
C HIS A 87 6.54 16.12 16.77
N LEU A 88 7.39 16.43 15.80
CA LEU A 88 8.35 17.49 15.93
C LEU A 88 7.65 18.85 16.09
N ASN A 89 6.62 19.09 15.27
CA ASN A 89 5.87 20.34 15.35
C ASN A 89 5.20 20.48 16.70
N LYS A 90 4.63 19.43 17.25
CA LYS A 90 4.01 19.47 18.56
C LYS A 90 5.05 19.81 19.64
N GLY A 91 6.23 19.21 19.55
CA GLY A 91 7.31 19.50 20.47
C GLY A 91 7.77 20.95 20.37
N VAL A 92 7.96 21.43 19.16
CA VAL A 92 8.38 22.79 18.91
C VAL A 92 7.35 23.77 19.42
N LEU A 93 6.06 23.51 19.16
CA LEU A 93 5.00 24.39 19.64
C LEU A 93 4.97 24.47 21.16
N ARG A 94 5.19 23.36 21.84
CA ARG A 94 5.25 23.36 23.30
C ARG A 94 6.41 24.20 23.82
N LEU A 95 7.51 24.20 23.10
CA LEU A 95 8.68 24.99 23.47
C LEU A 95 8.55 26.44 23.02
N GLY A 96 7.48 26.75 22.30
CA GLY A 96 7.28 28.11 21.80
C GLY A 96 8.11 28.48 20.61
N ILE A 97 8.74 27.51 19.95
CA ILE A 97 9.56 27.75 18.78
C ILE A 97 8.75 27.39 17.54
N PRO A 98 8.63 28.31 16.55
CA PRO A 98 7.85 27.99 15.35
C PRO A 98 8.49 26.87 14.56
N PRO A 99 7.68 26.04 13.92
CA PRO A 99 8.21 25.00 13.06
C PRO A 99 8.92 25.61 11.86
N MET A 100 10.00 25.08 11.56
CA MET A 100 10.68 25.52 10.37
C MET A 100 10.30 24.68 9.25
N VAL A 101 10.23 25.11 8.45
CA VAL A 101 10.10 24.46 7.69
C VAL A 101 10.97 23.79 6.96
N GLY A 102 11.25 23.55 7.52
CA GLY A 102 12.05 22.80 7.19
C GLY A 102 11.87 22.58 5.97
N MET A 103 11.37 23.35 5.98
CA MET A 103 11.44 23.26 5.40
C MET A 103 11.93 23.05 4.59
N LEU A 104 11.90 23.06 4.46
CA LEU A 104 12.39 22.85 4.03
C LEU A 104 12.74 22.35 3.32
N MET A 105 12.61 22.38 3.19
CA MET A 105 12.95 21.95 2.82
C MET A 105 12.96 21.52 2.11
N ALA A 106 12.79 21.81 2.11
CA ALA A 106 12.77 21.45 1.67
C ALA A 106 12.64 21.13 1.01
N GLY A 107 12.36 21.24 0.98
CA GLY A 107 12.08 20.99 0.53
C GLY A 107 11.64 20.80 0.06
N PRO A 108 11.42 20.60 -0.05
CA PRO A 108 10.80 20.27 -0.45
C PRO A 108 10.36 20.16 -0.86
N ILE A 109 10.01 20.09 -0.76
CA ILE A 109 9.66 19.88 -0.91
C ILE A 109 9.45 20.05 -1.29
N SER A 110 9.19 20.07 -1.17
CA SER A 110 9.03 20.06 -1.39
C SER A 110 8.64 20.24 -1.73
N LEU A 111 8.15 20.26 -1.77
CA LEU A 111 7.88 20.19 -1.96
C LEU A 111 7.69 20.23 -2.39
N PHE A 112 7.37 20.28 -2.37
CA PHE A 112 7.37 19.99 -2.51
C PHE A 112 7.39 19.94 -3.01
#